data_f6a5217a501d6dbfe74a6fec7b307f3e
#
_entry.id   f6a5217a501d6dbfe74a6fec7b307f3e
#
_cell.length_a   1.000
_cell.length_b   1.000
_cell.length_c   1.000
_cell.angle_alpha   90.00
_cell.angle_beta   90.00
_cell.angle_gamma   90.00
#
_symmetry.space_group_name_H-M   'P 1'
#
loop_
_entity.id
_entity.type
_entity.pdbx_description
1 polymer ?
#
loop_
_entity_poly.entity_id
_entity_poly.type
_entity_poly.pdbx_seq_one_letter_code
_entity_poly.pdbx_strand_id
1 'polypeptide(L)'
;AEGIINIVNENMFGALRLVSVEQGFDPRDFALVGFGGAGPLHANALGKLMNSWPVIIPPGPGVLCAYGDATTRVRDEASRTFVRRFSETSNDEVLSALQELATAAAQTLHAEGVPETEQTTLYQIDLRYAGQGMRLTVDVSPEDFKKDGLDGLGQRFDRMHEQLFTFSLDTQRELYNLRALVQGRESSATAQRLTEGGGDPQRAVYAQTNIFVHGRDHGAVIYDRSQFRYGDRIVGPAIVTEMDSTTLILPNHAGDVDPVGNILINPINV
;
A
#
# COMPACT_ATOMS: atom_id res chain seq x y z
N ALA A 1 28.18 -11.42 11.10
CA ALA A 1 26.90 -11.61 10.38
C ALA A 1 25.82 -10.62 10.88
N GLU A 2 25.52 -10.53 12.19
CA GLU A 2 24.46 -9.65 12.73
C GLU A 2 24.63 -8.18 12.33
N GLY A 3 25.86 -7.63 12.39
CA GLY A 3 26.12 -6.25 11.97
C GLY A 3 25.75 -5.97 10.52
N ILE A 4 25.87 -6.94 9.61
CA ILE A 4 25.46 -6.81 8.21
C ILE A 4 23.92 -6.69 8.13
N ILE A 5 23.21 -7.55 8.85
CA ILE A 5 21.72 -7.53 8.89
C ILE A 5 21.22 -6.20 9.47
N ASN A 6 21.85 -5.72 10.53
CA ASN A 6 21.48 -4.42 11.13
C ASN A 6 21.68 -3.26 10.16
N ILE A 7 22.80 -3.21 9.42
CA ILE A 7 23.04 -2.18 8.40
C ILE A 7 22.00 -2.26 7.27
N VAL A 8 21.66 -3.46 6.82
CA VAL A 8 20.61 -3.65 5.80
C VAL A 8 19.26 -3.15 6.32
N ASN A 9 18.88 -3.50 7.55
CA ASN A 9 17.64 -3.03 8.16
C ASN A 9 17.61 -1.51 8.30
N GLU A 10 18.71 -0.87 8.70
CA GLU A 10 18.79 0.60 8.77
C GLU A 10 18.65 1.26 7.39
N ASN A 11 19.27 0.71 6.35
CA ASN A 11 19.11 1.21 4.99
C ASN A 11 17.66 1.08 4.50
N MET A 12 17.01 -0.06 4.75
CA MET A 12 15.61 -0.27 4.41
C MET A 12 14.69 0.68 5.20
N PHE A 13 14.98 0.89 6.49
CA PHE A 13 14.27 1.87 7.32
C PHE A 13 14.39 3.29 6.76
N GLY A 14 15.60 3.68 6.29
CA GLY A 14 15.81 4.96 5.62
C GLY A 14 14.88 5.12 4.40
N ALA A 15 14.77 4.09 3.55
CA ALA A 15 13.86 4.10 2.40
C ALA A 15 12.37 4.20 2.79
N LEU A 16 11.96 3.51 3.86
CA LEU A 16 10.59 3.59 4.37
C LEU A 16 10.24 4.99 4.91
N ARG A 17 11.21 5.70 5.50
CA ARG A 17 11.02 7.09 5.94
C ARG A 17 10.73 8.04 4.79
N LEU A 18 11.33 7.84 3.62
CA LEU A 18 11.09 8.68 2.43
C LEU A 18 9.60 8.65 1.99
N VAL A 19 8.94 7.50 2.15
CA VAL A 19 7.53 7.32 1.74
C VAL A 19 6.54 7.50 2.89
N SER A 20 6.98 7.72 4.11
CA SER A 20 6.14 7.95 5.28
C SER A 20 6.44 9.28 5.95
N VAL A 21 7.43 9.35 6.81
CA VAL A 21 7.75 10.55 7.62
C VAL A 21 8.02 11.78 6.75
N GLU A 22 8.76 11.62 5.66
CA GLU A 22 9.08 12.73 4.76
C GLU A 22 7.90 13.17 3.89
N GLN A 23 6.83 12.35 3.86
CA GLN A 23 5.54 12.71 3.27
C GLN A 23 4.51 13.19 4.29
N GLY A 24 4.91 13.39 5.56
CA GLY A 24 4.05 13.89 6.62
C GLY A 24 3.17 12.83 7.29
N PHE A 25 3.44 11.54 7.05
CA PHE A 25 2.71 10.45 7.69
C PHE A 25 3.46 9.90 8.90
N ASP A 26 2.73 9.63 9.98
CA ASP A 26 3.28 8.94 11.14
C ASP A 26 3.24 7.42 10.90
N PRO A 27 4.39 6.71 10.86
CA PRO A 27 4.41 5.26 10.64
C PRO A 27 3.60 4.45 11.67
N ARG A 28 3.38 5.01 12.86
CA ARG A 28 2.60 4.35 13.94
C ARG A 28 1.12 4.22 13.63
N ASP A 29 0.62 5.02 12.69
CA ASP A 29 -0.78 4.97 12.23
C ASP A 29 -1.01 3.93 11.13
N PHE A 30 0.05 3.20 10.71
CA PHE A 30 0.01 2.25 9.60
C PHE A 30 0.54 0.88 10.03
N ALA A 31 0.02 -0.16 9.39
CA ALA A 31 0.61 -1.49 9.40
C ALA A 31 1.73 -1.60 8.36
N LEU A 32 2.77 -2.38 8.67
CA LEU A 32 3.84 -2.67 7.71
C LEU A 32 3.56 -3.99 7.00
N VAL A 33 3.50 -4.01 5.69
CA VAL A 33 3.36 -5.25 4.90
C VAL A 33 4.73 -5.73 4.43
N GLY A 34 5.13 -6.94 4.84
CA GLY A 34 6.35 -7.60 4.40
C GLY A 34 6.08 -8.58 3.27
N PHE A 35 6.66 -8.34 2.07
CA PHE A 35 6.52 -9.22 0.91
C PHE A 35 7.80 -9.27 0.06
N GLY A 36 7.79 -10.10 -1.00
CA GLY A 36 9.00 -10.46 -1.72
C GLY A 36 9.74 -11.63 -1.05
N GLY A 37 10.70 -12.24 -1.73
CA GLY A 37 11.41 -13.43 -1.23
C GLY A 37 12.14 -13.20 0.11
N ALA A 38 12.76 -12.02 0.30
CA ALA A 38 13.49 -11.65 1.51
C ALA A 38 12.78 -10.63 2.41
N GLY A 39 11.71 -9.98 1.94
CA GLY A 39 10.97 -8.99 2.73
C GLY A 39 10.51 -9.51 4.09
N PRO A 40 9.87 -10.68 4.18
CA PRO A 40 9.42 -11.26 5.44
C PRO A 40 10.51 -11.57 6.45
N LEU A 41 11.75 -11.79 5.99
CA LEU A 41 12.90 -11.98 6.87
C LEU A 41 13.25 -10.72 7.68
N HIS A 42 13.07 -9.55 7.07
CA HIS A 42 13.42 -8.26 7.65
C HIS A 42 12.23 -7.53 8.29
N ALA A 43 11.01 -7.90 7.91
CA ALA A 43 9.78 -7.16 8.22
C ALA A 43 9.56 -6.92 9.73
N ASN A 44 9.76 -7.93 10.58
CA ASN A 44 9.58 -7.75 12.02
C ASN A 44 10.61 -6.76 12.62
N ALA A 45 11.86 -6.79 12.17
CA ALA A 45 12.87 -5.82 12.61
C ALA A 45 12.52 -4.39 12.15
N LEU A 46 12.02 -4.24 10.94
CA LEU A 46 11.57 -2.94 10.40
C LEU A 46 10.34 -2.42 11.13
N GLY A 47 9.36 -3.27 11.43
CA GLY A 47 8.20 -2.91 12.25
C GLY A 47 8.61 -2.37 13.62
N LYS A 48 9.64 -2.98 14.23
CA LYS A 48 10.21 -2.51 15.49
C LYS A 48 10.91 -1.15 15.35
N LEU A 49 11.70 -0.94 14.28
CA LEU A 49 12.38 0.35 14.02
C LEU A 49 11.39 1.49 13.77
N MET A 50 10.30 1.20 13.05
CA MET A 50 9.25 2.18 12.73
C MET A 50 8.20 2.33 13.84
N ASN A 51 8.14 1.40 14.77
CA ASN A 51 7.03 1.22 15.71
C ASN A 51 5.66 1.12 14.99
N SER A 52 5.65 0.40 13.85
CA SER A 52 4.49 0.20 12.98
C SER A 52 3.96 -1.22 13.16
N TRP A 53 2.74 -1.34 13.68
CA TRP A 53 2.12 -2.62 14.05
C TRP A 53 0.66 -2.69 13.59
N PRO A 54 0.16 -3.90 13.23
CA PRO A 54 0.91 -5.15 13.07
C PRO A 54 1.85 -5.11 11.87
N VAL A 55 2.88 -5.96 11.89
CA VAL A 55 3.58 -6.35 10.66
C VAL A 55 2.79 -7.49 10.02
N ILE A 56 2.39 -7.31 8.78
CA ILE A 56 1.53 -8.25 8.04
C ILE A 56 2.39 -9.00 7.02
N ILE A 57 2.41 -10.33 7.11
CA ILE A 57 3.03 -11.19 6.11
C ILE A 57 1.92 -11.95 5.39
N PRO A 58 1.59 -11.56 4.13
CA PRO A 58 0.54 -12.23 3.35
C PRO A 58 0.94 -13.64 2.92
N PRO A 59 0.00 -14.51 2.53
CA PRO A 59 0.32 -15.79 1.89
C PRO A 59 1.06 -15.59 0.57
N GLY A 60 2.07 -16.44 0.30
CA GLY A 60 2.87 -16.38 -0.92
C GLY A 60 3.56 -15.01 -1.13
N PRO A 61 4.28 -14.49 -0.12
CA PRO A 61 4.81 -13.13 -0.18
C PRO A 61 5.83 -12.95 -1.31
N GLY A 62 6.55 -14.00 -1.70
CA GLY A 62 7.52 -13.96 -2.79
C GLY A 62 6.88 -13.75 -4.16
N VAL A 63 5.63 -14.14 -4.34
CA VAL A 63 4.87 -14.01 -5.58
C VAL A 63 3.75 -12.97 -5.51
N LEU A 64 3.69 -12.17 -4.45
CA LEU A 64 2.60 -11.20 -4.24
C LEU A 64 2.49 -10.18 -5.37
N CYS A 65 3.61 -9.75 -5.97
CA CYS A 65 3.59 -8.87 -7.13
C CYS A 65 2.89 -9.51 -8.32
N ALA A 66 3.24 -10.77 -8.66
CA ALA A 66 2.60 -11.51 -9.73
C ALA A 66 1.10 -11.74 -9.47
N TYR A 67 0.73 -12.00 -8.20
CA TYR A 67 -0.67 -12.06 -7.80
C TYR A 67 -1.37 -10.70 -8.00
N GLY A 68 -0.73 -9.61 -7.63
CA GLY A 68 -1.22 -8.25 -7.86
C GLY A 68 -1.46 -7.98 -9.35
N ASP A 69 -0.49 -8.31 -10.20
CA ASP A 69 -0.61 -8.15 -11.66
C ASP A 69 -1.76 -8.99 -12.23
N ALA A 70 -1.88 -10.25 -11.79
CA ALA A 70 -2.95 -11.15 -12.25
C ALA A 70 -4.36 -10.73 -11.78
N THR A 71 -4.45 -9.96 -10.70
CA THR A 71 -5.73 -9.50 -10.12
C THR A 71 -6.01 -8.02 -10.34
N THR A 72 -5.06 -7.29 -10.94
CA THR A 72 -5.22 -5.87 -11.23
C THR A 72 -6.34 -5.65 -12.27
N ARG A 73 -7.03 -4.51 -12.17
CA ARG A 73 -8.02 -4.11 -13.17
C ARG A 73 -7.31 -3.69 -14.45
N VAL A 74 -7.85 -4.08 -15.59
CA VAL A 74 -7.45 -3.46 -16.86
C VAL A 74 -7.78 -1.98 -16.76
N ARG A 75 -6.82 -1.12 -17.09
CA ARG A 75 -6.98 0.33 -17.03
C ARG A 75 -6.22 1.01 -18.16
N ASP A 76 -6.77 2.12 -18.61
CA ASP A 76 -6.08 3.06 -19.49
C ASP A 76 -6.22 4.49 -18.96
N GLU A 77 -5.29 5.33 -19.32
CA GLU A 77 -5.29 6.73 -18.92
C GLU A 77 -4.98 7.66 -20.08
N ALA A 78 -5.68 8.77 -20.12
CA ALA A 78 -5.36 9.88 -21.01
C ALA A 78 -5.08 11.12 -20.17
N SER A 79 -4.06 11.89 -20.56
CA SER A 79 -3.67 13.09 -19.85
C SER A 79 -3.33 14.23 -20.80
N ARG A 80 -3.50 15.47 -20.30
CA ARG A 80 -3.19 16.68 -21.03
C ARG A 80 -2.68 17.76 -20.09
N THR A 81 -1.59 18.40 -20.44
CA THR A 81 -1.12 19.61 -19.75
C THR A 81 -2.17 20.72 -19.90
N PHE A 82 -2.58 21.31 -18.77
CA PHE A 82 -3.62 22.31 -18.69
C PHE A 82 -3.24 23.38 -17.67
N VAL A 83 -2.30 24.25 -18.04
CA VAL A 83 -1.81 25.29 -17.13
C VAL A 83 -2.76 26.48 -17.17
N ARG A 84 -3.61 26.62 -16.15
CA ARG A 84 -4.59 27.71 -15.98
C ARG A 84 -4.80 27.99 -14.49
N ARG A 85 -4.88 29.26 -14.14
CA ARG A 85 -5.37 29.65 -12.82
C ARG A 85 -6.88 29.41 -12.73
N PHE A 86 -7.38 29.18 -11.54
CA PHE A 86 -8.84 29.00 -11.34
C PHE A 86 -9.65 30.20 -11.84
N SER A 87 -9.09 31.41 -11.73
CA SER A 87 -9.71 32.63 -12.24
C SER A 87 -9.69 32.77 -13.77
N GLU A 88 -8.95 31.95 -14.49
CA GLU A 88 -8.73 31.99 -15.94
C GLU A 88 -9.45 30.85 -16.68
N THR A 89 -10.24 30.06 -15.99
CA THR A 89 -10.99 28.91 -16.54
C THR A 89 -12.36 28.80 -15.87
N SER A 90 -13.16 27.87 -16.34
CA SER A 90 -14.50 27.59 -15.79
C SER A 90 -14.67 26.10 -15.49
N ASN A 91 -15.67 25.78 -14.65
CA ASN A 91 -16.05 24.38 -14.39
C ASN A 91 -16.37 23.62 -15.68
N ASP A 92 -17.07 24.27 -16.62
CA ASP A 92 -17.48 23.65 -17.89
C ASP A 92 -16.29 23.37 -18.80
N GLU A 93 -15.31 24.29 -18.87
CA GLU A 93 -14.10 24.10 -19.66
C GLU A 93 -13.27 22.92 -19.13
N VAL A 94 -13.06 22.86 -17.81
CA VAL A 94 -12.30 21.76 -17.18
C VAL A 94 -13.05 20.44 -17.30
N LEU A 95 -14.37 20.44 -17.06
CA LEU A 95 -15.18 19.23 -17.19
C LEU A 95 -15.19 18.70 -18.62
N SER A 96 -15.34 19.57 -19.63
CA SER A 96 -15.27 19.17 -21.03
C SER A 96 -13.93 18.52 -21.37
N ALA A 97 -12.83 19.14 -20.91
CA ALA A 97 -11.48 18.59 -21.11
C ALA A 97 -11.29 17.21 -20.45
N LEU A 98 -11.80 17.03 -19.25
CA LEU A 98 -11.75 15.75 -18.53
C LEU A 98 -12.62 14.68 -19.21
N GLN A 99 -13.79 15.05 -19.72
CA GLN A 99 -14.67 14.14 -20.47
C GLN A 99 -14.06 13.69 -21.79
N GLU A 100 -13.39 14.59 -22.53
CA GLU A 100 -12.65 14.21 -23.74
C GLU A 100 -11.57 13.18 -23.44
N LEU A 101 -10.79 13.38 -22.37
CA LEU A 101 -9.76 12.44 -21.93
C LEU A 101 -10.37 11.12 -21.48
N ALA A 102 -11.46 11.15 -20.71
CA ALA A 102 -12.16 9.93 -20.28
C ALA A 102 -12.70 9.13 -21.47
N THR A 103 -13.25 9.82 -22.47
CA THR A 103 -13.76 9.18 -23.69
C THR A 103 -12.63 8.48 -24.46
N ALA A 104 -11.47 9.12 -24.58
CA ALA A 104 -10.31 8.53 -25.25
C ALA A 104 -9.83 7.25 -24.53
N ALA A 105 -9.66 7.31 -23.22
CA ALA A 105 -9.26 6.15 -22.42
C ALA A 105 -10.33 5.03 -22.44
N ALA A 106 -11.61 5.39 -22.36
CA ALA A 106 -12.72 4.44 -22.43
C ALA A 106 -12.77 3.68 -23.77
N GLN A 107 -12.47 4.36 -24.88
CA GLN A 107 -12.41 3.73 -26.20
C GLN A 107 -11.27 2.71 -26.28
N THR A 108 -10.11 2.99 -25.70
CA THR A 108 -8.99 2.05 -25.61
C THR A 108 -9.40 0.79 -24.85
N LEU A 109 -9.99 0.95 -23.67
CA LEU A 109 -10.46 -0.18 -22.85
C LEU A 109 -11.54 -0.99 -23.58
N HIS A 110 -12.44 -0.33 -24.30
CA HIS A 110 -13.46 -1.02 -25.09
C HIS A 110 -12.84 -1.89 -26.19
N ALA A 111 -11.80 -1.36 -26.87
CA ALA A 111 -11.05 -2.11 -27.89
C ALA A 111 -10.30 -3.31 -27.31
N GLU A 112 -9.91 -3.26 -26.03
CA GLU A 112 -9.31 -4.36 -25.26
C GLU A 112 -10.34 -5.35 -24.70
N GLY A 113 -11.62 -5.15 -24.99
CA GLY A 113 -12.71 -6.08 -24.64
C GLY A 113 -13.40 -5.78 -23.31
N VAL A 114 -13.18 -4.61 -22.69
CA VAL A 114 -13.89 -4.19 -21.49
C VAL A 114 -15.15 -3.41 -21.88
N PRO A 115 -16.38 -3.93 -21.63
CA PRO A 115 -17.61 -3.24 -21.97
C PRO A 115 -17.75 -1.91 -21.22
N GLU A 116 -18.36 -0.90 -21.83
CA GLU A 116 -18.59 0.42 -21.20
C GLU A 116 -19.35 0.32 -19.86
N THR A 117 -20.28 -0.65 -19.76
CA THR A 117 -21.05 -0.90 -18.53
C THR A 117 -20.21 -1.41 -17.35
N GLU A 118 -19.00 -1.86 -17.60
CA GLU A 118 -18.05 -2.34 -16.60
C GLU A 118 -16.92 -1.33 -16.33
N GLN A 119 -16.93 -0.19 -17.03
CA GLN A 119 -15.92 0.84 -16.87
C GLN A 119 -16.29 1.83 -15.76
N THR A 120 -15.28 2.23 -15.01
CA THR A 120 -15.39 3.32 -14.01
C THR A 120 -14.32 4.36 -14.30
N THR A 121 -14.65 5.64 -14.09
CA THR A 121 -13.77 6.78 -14.37
C THR A 121 -13.37 7.46 -13.08
N LEU A 122 -12.10 7.82 -12.96
CA LEU A 122 -11.54 8.68 -11.93
C LEU A 122 -10.78 9.82 -12.60
N TYR A 123 -11.00 11.05 -12.15
CA TYR A 123 -10.19 12.19 -12.56
C TYR A 123 -9.05 12.41 -11.59
N GLN A 124 -7.87 12.67 -12.12
CA GLN A 124 -6.67 13.04 -11.38
C GLN A 124 -6.21 14.41 -11.89
N ILE A 125 -6.16 15.36 -11.00
CA ILE A 125 -5.85 16.74 -11.37
C ILE A 125 -4.65 17.21 -10.57
N ASP A 126 -3.60 17.59 -11.28
CA ASP A 126 -2.40 18.14 -10.66
C ASP A 126 -2.62 19.64 -10.42
N LEU A 127 -2.54 20.03 -9.15
CA LEU A 127 -2.68 21.41 -8.69
C LEU A 127 -1.45 21.93 -7.99
N ARG A 128 -1.29 23.23 -8.00
CA ARG A 128 -0.32 23.95 -7.20
C ARG A 128 -0.84 25.32 -6.81
N TYR A 129 -0.24 25.93 -5.81
CA TYR A 129 -0.39 27.38 -5.66
C TYR A 129 0.42 28.11 -6.73
N ALA A 130 -0.11 29.20 -7.26
CA ALA A 130 0.56 29.97 -8.30
C ALA A 130 1.95 30.42 -7.85
N GLY A 131 2.96 30.11 -8.66
CA GLY A 131 4.38 30.42 -8.35
C GLY A 131 5.11 29.33 -7.56
N GLN A 132 4.44 28.28 -7.08
CA GLN A 132 5.13 27.13 -6.48
C GLN A 132 5.62 26.12 -7.53
N GLY A 133 6.75 25.49 -7.26
CA GLY A 133 7.30 24.42 -8.10
C GLY A 133 6.64 23.07 -7.85
N MET A 134 6.15 22.83 -6.63
CA MET A 134 5.56 21.58 -6.20
C MET A 134 4.08 21.48 -6.60
N ARG A 135 3.67 20.27 -6.94
CA ARG A 135 2.30 19.93 -7.35
C ARG A 135 1.78 18.79 -6.50
N LEU A 136 0.47 18.82 -6.22
CA LEU A 136 -0.24 17.71 -5.60
C LEU A 136 -1.31 17.21 -6.57
N THR A 137 -1.43 15.91 -6.69
CA THR A 137 -2.47 15.26 -7.48
C THR A 137 -3.71 15.08 -6.60
N VAL A 138 -4.83 15.64 -7.03
CA VAL A 138 -6.12 15.50 -6.34
C VAL A 138 -7.01 14.56 -7.15
N ASP A 139 -7.44 13.49 -6.49
CA ASP A 139 -8.41 12.55 -7.06
C ASP A 139 -9.83 13.06 -6.84
N VAL A 140 -10.66 12.98 -7.89
CA VAL A 140 -12.07 13.39 -7.85
C VAL A 140 -12.91 12.54 -8.79
N SER A 141 -14.07 12.06 -8.32
CA SER A 141 -15.01 11.36 -9.21
C SER A 141 -15.67 12.34 -10.20
N PRO A 142 -16.14 11.86 -11.37
CA PRO A 142 -16.90 12.70 -12.29
C PRO A 142 -18.13 13.34 -11.63
N GLU A 143 -18.83 12.62 -10.75
CA GLU A 143 -20.00 13.08 -10.01
C GLU A 143 -19.63 14.21 -9.03
N ASP A 144 -18.55 14.00 -8.26
CA ASP A 144 -18.08 15.02 -7.30
C ASP A 144 -17.63 16.30 -8.04
N PHE A 145 -16.89 16.15 -9.15
CA PHE A 145 -16.47 17.33 -9.91
C PHE A 145 -17.65 18.09 -10.51
N LYS A 146 -18.68 17.40 -11.03
CA LYS A 146 -19.91 18.04 -11.52
C LYS A 146 -20.65 18.79 -10.40
N LYS A 147 -20.64 18.24 -9.20
CA LYS A 147 -21.34 18.82 -8.03
C LYS A 147 -20.59 20.01 -7.45
N ASP A 148 -19.29 19.85 -7.18
CA ASP A 148 -18.52 20.77 -6.36
C ASP A 148 -17.56 21.66 -7.17
N GLY A 149 -17.28 21.30 -8.42
CA GLY A 149 -16.46 22.07 -9.38
C GLY A 149 -15.05 22.39 -8.88
N LEU A 150 -14.52 23.49 -9.39
CA LEU A 150 -13.20 24.01 -9.01
C LEU A 150 -13.12 24.39 -7.52
N ASP A 151 -14.22 24.87 -6.93
CA ASP A 151 -14.24 25.24 -5.50
C ASP A 151 -14.02 24.02 -4.61
N GLY A 152 -14.74 22.92 -4.87
CA GLY A 152 -14.57 21.68 -4.14
C GLY A 152 -13.19 21.06 -4.37
N LEU A 153 -12.68 21.12 -5.60
CA LEU A 153 -11.34 20.68 -5.95
C LEU A 153 -10.28 21.48 -5.17
N GLY A 154 -10.42 22.81 -5.11
CA GLY A 154 -9.53 23.70 -4.38
C GLY A 154 -9.51 23.41 -2.88
N GLN A 155 -10.68 23.14 -2.27
CA GLN A 155 -10.75 22.78 -0.86
C GLN A 155 -10.08 21.42 -0.56
N ARG A 156 -10.19 20.44 -1.48
CA ARG A 156 -9.48 19.16 -1.33
C ARG A 156 -7.98 19.37 -1.40
N PHE A 157 -7.51 20.18 -2.36
CA PHE A 157 -6.10 20.51 -2.50
C PHE A 157 -5.54 21.21 -1.25
N ASP A 158 -6.24 22.23 -0.71
CA ASP A 158 -5.78 22.94 0.48
C ASP A 158 -5.65 22.02 1.69
N ARG A 159 -6.63 21.13 1.92
CA ARG A 159 -6.54 20.14 3.00
C ARG A 159 -5.36 19.19 2.83
N MET A 160 -5.10 18.72 1.60
CA MET A 160 -3.93 17.87 1.33
C MET A 160 -2.63 18.63 1.56
N HIS A 161 -2.57 19.88 1.12
CA HIS A 161 -1.39 20.72 1.31
C HIS A 161 -1.12 20.99 2.78
N GLU A 162 -2.15 21.30 3.57
CA GLU A 162 -2.04 21.52 5.01
C GLU A 162 -1.61 20.24 5.77
N GLN A 163 -2.13 19.08 5.34
CA GLN A 163 -1.72 17.79 5.92
C GLN A 163 -0.23 17.48 5.66
N LEU A 164 0.27 17.77 4.45
CA LEU A 164 1.64 17.45 4.06
C LEU A 164 2.65 18.49 4.55
N PHE A 165 2.26 19.78 4.57
CA PHE A 165 3.19 20.88 4.82
C PHE A 165 2.84 21.71 6.04
N THR A 166 1.75 21.39 6.75
CA THR A 166 1.28 22.10 7.97
C THR A 166 0.79 23.53 7.74
N PHE A 167 0.61 23.94 6.48
CA PHE A 167 0.05 25.25 6.13
C PHE A 167 -0.71 25.20 4.80
N SER A 168 -1.60 26.16 4.60
CA SER A 168 -2.20 26.53 3.32
C SER A 168 -1.89 27.97 2.98
N LEU A 169 -1.97 28.34 1.70
CA LEU A 169 -1.70 29.71 1.23
C LEU A 169 -2.99 30.38 0.77
N ASP A 170 -3.17 31.64 1.16
CA ASP A 170 -4.22 32.50 0.63
C ASP A 170 -3.75 33.11 -0.70
N THR A 171 -3.62 32.28 -1.73
CA THR A 171 -3.21 32.69 -3.08
C THR A 171 -3.94 31.87 -4.14
N GLN A 172 -3.80 32.31 -5.41
CA GLN A 172 -4.43 31.65 -6.56
C GLN A 172 -3.94 30.21 -6.69
N ARG A 173 -4.89 29.29 -6.90
CA ARG A 173 -4.61 27.91 -7.28
C ARG A 173 -4.51 27.81 -8.79
N GLU A 174 -3.60 26.95 -9.25
CA GLU A 174 -3.33 26.72 -10.66
C GLU A 174 -3.48 25.24 -10.98
N LEU A 175 -4.30 24.94 -11.99
CA LEU A 175 -4.33 23.62 -12.64
C LEU A 175 -3.04 23.47 -13.44
N TYR A 176 -2.45 22.28 -13.40
CA TYR A 176 -1.22 22.01 -14.15
C TYR A 176 -1.42 20.91 -15.19
N ASN A 177 -2.05 19.81 -14.78
CA ASN A 177 -2.32 18.68 -15.66
C ASN A 177 -3.70 18.10 -15.35
N LEU A 178 -4.40 17.68 -16.36
CA LEU A 178 -5.65 16.94 -16.26
C LEU A 178 -5.42 15.51 -16.74
N ARG A 179 -5.92 14.55 -15.99
CA ARG A 179 -5.86 13.14 -16.34
C ARG A 179 -7.22 12.49 -16.06
N ALA A 180 -7.64 11.64 -16.98
CA ALA A 180 -8.75 10.73 -16.77
C ALA A 180 -8.21 9.30 -16.77
N LEU A 181 -8.46 8.57 -15.70
CA LEU A 181 -8.19 7.15 -15.55
C LEU A 181 -9.50 6.40 -15.73
N VAL A 182 -9.56 5.50 -16.70
CA VAL A 182 -10.70 4.59 -16.90
C VAL A 182 -10.24 3.17 -16.59
N GLN A 183 -11.03 2.45 -15.81
CA GLN A 183 -10.69 1.10 -15.36
C GLN A 183 -11.88 0.16 -15.46
N GLY A 184 -11.60 -1.09 -15.77
CA GLY A 184 -12.58 -2.16 -15.79
C GLY A 184 -13.02 -2.59 -14.40
N ARG A 185 -13.90 -3.60 -14.36
CA ARG A 185 -14.41 -4.22 -13.15
C ARG A 185 -13.27 -4.80 -12.29
N GLU A 186 -13.51 -4.86 -10.98
CA GLU A 186 -12.62 -5.57 -10.05
C GLU A 186 -12.48 -7.05 -10.41
N SER A 187 -11.27 -7.59 -10.21
CA SER A 187 -11.05 -9.02 -10.31
C SER A 187 -11.96 -9.75 -9.32
N SER A 188 -12.57 -10.85 -9.78
CA SER A 188 -13.37 -11.74 -8.92
C SER A 188 -12.52 -12.67 -8.06
N ALA A 189 -11.19 -12.53 -8.09
CA ALA A 189 -10.30 -13.34 -7.27
C ALA A 189 -10.56 -13.07 -5.78
N THR A 190 -10.99 -14.12 -5.09
CA THR A 190 -11.22 -14.07 -3.64
C THR A 190 -10.13 -14.85 -2.92
N ALA A 191 -9.60 -14.29 -1.83
CA ALA A 191 -8.66 -15.00 -0.99
C ALA A 191 -9.30 -16.27 -0.40
N GLN A 192 -8.59 -17.40 -0.49
CA GLN A 192 -9.04 -18.64 0.13
C GLN A 192 -9.02 -18.49 1.65
N ARG A 193 -10.12 -18.86 2.30
CA ARG A 193 -10.21 -18.85 3.76
C ARG A 193 -9.63 -20.13 4.34
N LEU A 194 -8.82 -19.98 5.39
CA LEU A 194 -8.31 -21.09 6.17
C LEU A 194 -9.39 -21.66 7.08
N THR A 195 -9.29 -22.96 7.37
CA THR A 195 -10.10 -23.59 8.41
C THR A 195 -9.65 -23.09 9.78
N GLU A 196 -10.58 -22.99 10.72
CA GLU A 196 -10.30 -22.61 12.10
C GLU A 196 -9.41 -23.65 12.79
N GLY A 197 -8.37 -23.17 13.49
CA GLY A 197 -7.48 -23.97 14.33
C GLY A 197 -7.78 -23.76 15.80
N GLY A 198 -7.10 -24.46 16.65
CA GLY A 198 -7.24 -24.34 18.12
C GLY A 198 -6.27 -23.34 18.77
N GLY A 199 -5.60 -22.50 18.01
CA GLY A 199 -4.57 -21.56 18.52
C GLY A 199 -3.17 -22.20 18.66
N ASP A 200 -3.04 -23.51 18.55
CA ASP A 200 -1.80 -24.25 18.69
C ASP A 200 -1.24 -24.65 17.31
N PRO A 201 -0.09 -24.08 16.88
CA PRO A 201 0.54 -24.38 15.60
C PRO A 201 1.38 -25.66 15.61
N GLN A 202 1.27 -26.53 16.64
CA GLN A 202 2.14 -27.70 16.81
C GLN A 202 2.18 -28.62 15.58
N ARG A 203 1.06 -28.73 14.84
CA ARG A 203 0.99 -29.53 13.59
C ARG A 203 1.88 -28.97 12.47
N ALA A 204 2.22 -27.69 12.52
CA ALA A 204 3.07 -27.01 11.55
C ALA A 204 4.55 -27.05 11.91
N VAL A 205 4.90 -27.59 13.06
CA VAL A 205 6.31 -27.69 13.47
C VAL A 205 7.06 -28.60 12.50
N TYR A 206 8.06 -28.04 11.84
CA TYR A 206 8.92 -28.74 10.89
C TYR A 206 10.23 -29.17 11.51
N ALA A 207 10.89 -28.28 12.29
CA ALA A 207 12.18 -28.55 12.93
C ALA A 207 12.43 -27.56 14.07
N GLN A 208 13.55 -27.74 14.76
CA GLN A 208 14.08 -26.78 15.73
C GLN A 208 15.50 -26.38 15.34
N THR A 209 15.89 -25.16 15.65
CA THR A 209 17.21 -24.60 15.34
C THR A 209 17.61 -23.56 16.38
N ASN A 210 18.82 -23.03 16.25
CA ASN A 210 19.24 -21.84 16.97
C ASN A 210 19.38 -20.65 16.00
N ILE A 211 18.97 -19.49 16.44
CA ILE A 211 19.19 -18.22 15.73
C ILE A 211 19.99 -17.28 16.62
N PHE A 212 20.86 -16.48 16.00
CA PHE A 212 21.64 -15.46 16.71
C PHE A 212 21.01 -14.09 16.49
N VAL A 213 20.47 -13.49 17.54
CA VAL A 213 19.77 -12.20 17.51
C VAL A 213 20.06 -11.44 18.80
N HIS A 214 20.27 -10.12 18.69
CA HIS A 214 20.59 -9.24 19.80
C HIS A 214 21.81 -9.72 20.63
N GLY A 215 22.86 -10.17 19.94
CA GLY A 215 24.13 -10.55 20.55
C GLY A 215 24.13 -11.89 21.28
N ARG A 216 23.11 -12.73 21.13
CA ARG A 216 23.01 -14.04 21.79
C ARG A 216 22.26 -15.08 20.95
N ASP A 217 22.51 -16.34 21.27
CA ASP A 217 21.77 -17.47 20.69
C ASP A 217 20.40 -17.62 21.35
N HIS A 218 19.42 -17.97 20.54
CA HIS A 218 18.07 -18.31 20.96
C HIS A 218 17.62 -19.60 20.28
N GLY A 219 17.03 -20.51 21.04
CA GLY A 219 16.32 -21.65 20.44
C GLY A 219 15.09 -21.14 19.66
N ALA A 220 14.93 -21.59 18.44
CA ALA A 220 13.84 -21.20 17.55
C ALA A 220 13.15 -22.44 16.96
N VAL A 221 11.85 -22.32 16.72
CA VAL A 221 11.05 -23.36 16.05
C VAL A 221 10.88 -22.97 14.59
N ILE A 222 11.05 -23.94 13.70
CA ILE A 222 10.77 -23.79 12.27
C ILE A 222 9.40 -24.38 11.98
N TYR A 223 8.55 -23.59 11.35
CA TYR A 223 7.18 -23.97 10.96
C TYR A 223 7.05 -24.04 9.44
N ASP A 224 6.28 -25.02 8.97
CA ASP A 224 5.77 -25.08 7.60
C ASP A 224 4.46 -24.29 7.52
N ARG A 225 4.45 -23.16 6.76
CA ARG A 225 3.31 -22.29 6.62
C ARG A 225 2.08 -23.01 6.05
N SER A 226 2.25 -23.98 5.18
CA SER A 226 1.16 -24.71 4.54
C SER A 226 0.26 -25.46 5.52
N GLN A 227 0.76 -25.71 6.74
CA GLN A 227 0.03 -26.39 7.80
C GLN A 227 -0.71 -25.45 8.76
N PHE A 228 -0.59 -24.13 8.57
CA PHE A 228 -1.28 -23.18 9.45
C PHE A 228 -2.79 -23.17 9.21
N ARG A 229 -3.50 -22.84 10.29
CA ARG A 229 -4.94 -22.61 10.33
C ARG A 229 -5.24 -21.24 10.91
N TYR A 230 -6.42 -20.73 10.62
CA TYR A 230 -6.91 -19.50 11.24
C TYR A 230 -6.91 -19.62 12.78
N GLY A 231 -6.39 -18.62 13.45
CA GLY A 231 -6.26 -18.54 14.90
C GLY A 231 -4.97 -19.13 15.47
N ASP A 232 -4.11 -19.78 14.66
CA ASP A 232 -2.80 -20.24 15.15
C ASP A 232 -1.96 -19.06 15.62
N ARG A 233 -1.28 -19.24 16.77
CA ARG A 233 -0.41 -18.25 17.37
C ARG A 233 1.04 -18.75 17.42
N ILE A 234 1.91 -18.08 16.73
CA ILE A 234 3.33 -18.42 16.57
C ILE A 234 4.14 -17.50 17.47
N VAL A 235 4.68 -18.04 18.57
CA VAL A 235 5.50 -17.27 19.50
C VAL A 235 6.95 -17.29 19.05
N GLY A 236 7.57 -16.10 18.93
CA GLY A 236 8.98 -15.95 18.59
C GLY A 236 9.93 -16.22 19.76
N PRO A 237 11.19 -16.62 19.48
CA PRO A 237 11.77 -16.64 18.15
C PRO A 237 11.30 -17.83 17.32
N ALA A 238 10.89 -17.55 16.09
CA ALA A 238 10.39 -18.56 15.18
C ALA A 238 10.75 -18.24 13.71
N ILE A 239 10.89 -19.28 12.92
CA ILE A 239 11.08 -19.19 11.47
C ILE A 239 9.85 -19.84 10.83
N VAL A 240 9.21 -19.16 9.91
CA VAL A 240 8.14 -19.73 9.09
C VAL A 240 8.67 -19.87 7.67
N THR A 241 8.66 -21.09 7.15
CA THR A 241 9.10 -21.40 5.79
C THR A 241 7.92 -21.65 4.88
N GLU A 242 8.03 -21.19 3.66
CA GLU A 242 7.12 -21.46 2.55
C GLU A 242 7.94 -21.57 1.26
N MET A 243 7.30 -21.93 0.15
CA MET A 243 8.01 -22.27 -1.10
C MET A 243 8.87 -21.11 -1.60
N ASP A 244 8.42 -19.88 -1.45
CA ASP A 244 8.95 -18.67 -2.09
C ASP A 244 9.54 -17.65 -1.11
N SER A 245 9.45 -17.90 0.21
CA SER A 245 9.90 -16.95 1.24
C SER A 245 10.20 -17.60 2.59
N THR A 246 10.86 -16.82 3.45
CA THR A 246 11.12 -17.16 4.85
C THR A 246 10.77 -15.97 5.73
N THR A 247 9.89 -16.18 6.70
CA THR A 247 9.52 -15.18 7.71
C THR A 247 10.27 -15.42 9.01
N LEU A 248 10.85 -14.37 9.58
CA LEU A 248 11.45 -14.38 10.90
C LEU A 248 10.56 -13.63 11.90
N ILE A 249 10.13 -14.33 12.95
CA ILE A 249 9.48 -13.72 14.12
C ILE A 249 10.54 -13.61 15.21
N LEU A 250 10.82 -12.39 15.65
CA LEU A 250 11.85 -12.08 16.62
C LEU A 250 11.45 -12.50 18.06
N PRO A 251 12.39 -12.65 19.00
CA PRO A 251 12.08 -12.78 20.43
C PRO A 251 11.15 -11.66 20.91
N ASN A 252 10.26 -11.99 21.85
CA ASN A 252 9.26 -11.08 22.40
C ASN A 252 8.21 -10.55 21.39
N HIS A 253 8.03 -11.27 20.27
CA HIS A 253 6.96 -11.03 19.31
C HIS A 253 6.15 -12.30 19.09
N ALA A 254 4.93 -12.16 18.63
CA ALA A 254 4.11 -13.28 18.18
C ALA A 254 3.38 -12.90 16.89
N GLY A 255 3.17 -13.90 16.04
CA GLY A 255 2.36 -13.81 14.85
C GLY A 255 1.05 -14.54 15.03
N ASP A 256 -0.08 -13.89 14.80
CA ASP A 256 -1.41 -14.50 14.80
C ASP A 256 -1.85 -14.71 13.34
N VAL A 257 -2.33 -15.92 13.03
CA VAL A 257 -2.81 -16.25 11.66
C VAL A 257 -4.26 -15.82 11.51
N ASP A 258 -4.54 -14.94 10.56
CA ASP A 258 -5.88 -14.45 10.27
C ASP A 258 -6.71 -15.41 9.37
N PRO A 259 -8.01 -15.15 9.14
CA PRO A 259 -8.87 -16.04 8.34
C PRO A 259 -8.43 -16.24 6.88
N VAL A 260 -7.62 -15.34 6.30
CA VAL A 260 -7.12 -15.44 4.93
C VAL A 260 -5.65 -15.86 4.87
N GLY A 261 -5.07 -16.21 6.03
CA GLY A 261 -3.72 -16.74 6.13
C GLY A 261 -2.62 -15.71 6.24
N ASN A 262 -2.92 -14.43 6.46
CA ASN A 262 -1.89 -13.46 6.84
C ASN A 262 -1.34 -13.80 8.23
N ILE A 263 -0.05 -13.57 8.43
CA ILE A 263 0.58 -13.61 9.75
C ILE A 263 0.69 -12.18 10.26
N LEU A 264 -0.03 -11.86 11.34
CA LEU A 264 -0.06 -10.53 11.96
C LEU A 264 0.91 -10.51 13.14
N ILE A 265 2.13 -10.00 12.93
CA ILE A 265 3.19 -10.00 13.94
C ILE A 265 3.04 -8.74 14.82
N ASN A 266 2.98 -8.96 16.12
CA ASN A 266 2.93 -7.93 17.15
C ASN A 266 3.95 -8.21 18.28
N PRO A 267 4.41 -7.18 19.02
CA PRO A 267 5.14 -7.41 20.26
C PRO A 267 4.26 -8.10 21.30
N ILE A 268 4.85 -9.03 22.06
CA ILE A 268 4.24 -9.66 23.23
C ILE A 268 4.60 -8.78 24.42
N ASN A 269 3.63 -8.17 25.08
CA ASN A 269 3.83 -7.25 26.21
C ASN A 269 4.31 -5.85 25.79
N VAL A 270 3.36 -5.03 25.48
CA VAL A 270 3.45 -3.58 25.66
C VAL A 270 2.35 -3.15 26.64
#